data_01bde099c4c551496b999e46e5e0599f
#
_entry.id   01bde099c4c551496b999e46e5e0599f
#
_cell.length_a   1.000
_cell.length_b   1.000
_cell.length_c   1.000
_cell.angle_alpha   90.00
_cell.angle_beta   90.00
_cell.angle_gamma   90.00
#
_symmetry.space_group_name_H-M   'P 1'
#
loop_
_entity.id
_entity.type
_entity.pdbx_description
1 polymer ?
#
loop_
_entity_poly.entity_id
_entity_poly.type
_entity_poly.pdbx_seq_one_letter_code
_entity_poly.pdbx_strand_id
1 'polypeptide(L)'
;SETKKAIEAANKAWPDWKSKSARQRSDVLRKWFDLIIKNKEELAQIMTIEQGKPINESRGEIGYGASFIEWFSEEAKRVYGDTIPDPMTDRRIVVLKQPVGVVASITPWNFPNAMITRKCAPALAVGCPVVIKPASQTPFSALALAALAEEAGFPKGTLNVITGKASEIGDELATNPIVRKLSFTGSTEIGKILLQKCSGTVKKVSMELGGHAPFIVFNDANINDAVAGAMQSKFRNTGQTCVCANRIYVQEKVHEEFCKKFIEEVSKMKVGDGLNEENSSGPMIDEHSLSKVEEHVEDAIQYGAKVAIGGSRHALGMNFYQPTILTCLLYTSDAADETV
;
A
#
# COMPACT_ATOMS: atom_id res chain seq x y z
N SER A 1 16.81 17.12 14.04
CA SER A 1 16.18 16.93 12.72
C SER A 1 14.67 17.15 12.82
N GLU A 2 14.02 17.39 11.69
CA GLU A 2 12.57 17.57 11.56
C GLU A 2 11.84 16.32 12.03
N THR A 3 12.43 15.14 11.82
CA THR A 3 11.88 13.86 12.30
C THR A 3 11.75 13.85 13.83
N LYS A 4 12.76 14.28 14.55
CA LYS A 4 12.68 14.40 16.03
C LYS A 4 11.59 15.36 16.44
N LYS A 5 11.50 16.53 15.81
CA LYS A 5 10.47 17.54 16.11
C LYS A 5 9.06 16.98 15.89
N ALA A 6 8.84 16.19 14.81
CA ALA A 6 7.54 15.58 14.54
C ALA A 6 7.20 14.48 15.56
N ILE A 7 8.18 13.67 15.98
CA ILE A 7 7.99 12.68 17.05
C ILE A 7 7.66 13.37 18.37
N GLU A 8 8.35 14.45 18.72
CA GLU A 8 8.10 15.26 19.92
C GLU A 8 6.71 15.92 19.86
N ALA A 9 6.31 16.46 18.71
CA ALA A 9 4.98 17.03 18.51
C ALA A 9 3.87 15.97 18.68
N ALA A 10 4.08 14.79 18.13
CA ALA A 10 3.17 13.67 18.32
C ALA A 10 3.08 13.24 19.79
N ASN A 11 4.21 13.15 20.48
CA ASN A 11 4.25 12.81 21.90
C ASN A 11 3.57 13.87 22.78
N LYS A 12 3.73 15.15 22.44
CA LYS A 12 3.06 16.26 23.13
C LYS A 12 1.55 16.25 22.91
N ALA A 13 1.09 15.89 21.72
CA ALA A 13 -0.35 15.79 21.39
C ALA A 13 -1.03 14.56 22.01
N TRP A 14 -0.26 13.53 22.33
CA TRP A 14 -0.80 12.23 22.79
C TRP A 14 -1.69 12.31 24.03
N PRO A 15 -1.35 13.00 25.14
CA PRO A 15 -2.20 13.07 26.33
C PRO A 15 -3.61 13.62 26.03
N ASP A 16 -3.71 14.68 25.22
CA ASP A 16 -5.00 15.25 24.82
C ASP A 16 -5.77 14.27 23.91
N TRP A 17 -5.13 13.72 22.87
CA TRP A 17 -5.80 12.83 21.93
C TRP A 17 -6.28 11.54 22.58
N LYS A 18 -5.50 10.90 23.43
CA LYS A 18 -5.90 9.67 24.14
C LYS A 18 -7.02 9.91 25.17
N SER A 19 -7.11 11.12 25.76
CA SER A 19 -8.14 11.44 26.76
C SER A 19 -9.54 11.65 26.13
N LYS A 20 -9.61 11.91 24.82
CA LYS A 20 -10.88 12.02 24.12
C LYS A 20 -11.64 10.68 24.19
N SER A 21 -12.97 10.78 24.36
CA SER A 21 -13.82 9.59 24.32
C SER A 21 -13.74 8.90 22.96
N ALA A 22 -14.06 7.61 22.92
CA ALA A 22 -14.13 6.85 21.67
C ALA A 22 -15.04 7.53 20.62
N ARG A 23 -16.18 8.12 21.09
CA ARG A 23 -17.10 8.86 20.23
C ARG A 23 -16.44 10.09 19.63
N GLN A 24 -15.78 10.92 20.44
CA GLN A 24 -15.11 12.11 19.93
C GLN A 24 -14.06 11.81 18.88
N ARG A 25 -13.25 10.74 19.06
CA ARG A 25 -12.30 10.29 18.04
C ARG A 25 -12.99 9.75 16.79
N SER A 26 -14.06 8.99 16.97
CA SER A 26 -14.92 8.51 15.87
C SER A 26 -15.47 9.67 15.03
N ASP A 27 -16.03 10.70 15.68
CA ASP A 27 -16.62 11.84 15.00
C ASP A 27 -15.60 12.63 14.16
N VAL A 28 -14.36 12.79 14.64
CA VAL A 28 -13.27 13.41 13.87
C VAL A 28 -12.84 12.55 12.69
N LEU A 29 -12.71 11.24 12.89
CA LEU A 29 -12.41 10.30 11.80
C LEU A 29 -13.51 10.31 10.73
N ARG A 30 -14.78 10.31 11.15
CA ARG A 30 -15.91 10.38 10.21
C ARG A 30 -15.87 11.65 9.37
N LYS A 31 -15.60 12.78 10.01
CA LYS A 31 -15.46 14.05 9.30
C LYS A 31 -14.30 14.03 8.32
N TRP A 32 -13.17 13.38 8.67
CA TRP A 32 -12.05 13.19 7.74
C TRP A 32 -12.43 12.33 6.54
N PHE A 33 -13.16 11.23 6.76
CA PHE A 33 -13.74 10.42 5.69
C PHE A 33 -14.61 11.28 4.75
N ASP A 34 -15.57 12.05 5.31
CA ASP A 34 -16.48 12.87 4.52
C ASP A 34 -15.72 13.90 3.66
N LEU A 35 -14.67 14.51 4.21
CA LEU A 35 -13.81 15.45 3.48
C LEU A 35 -13.02 14.78 2.36
N ILE A 36 -12.50 13.57 2.57
CA ILE A 36 -11.80 12.81 1.52
C ILE A 36 -12.75 12.46 0.38
N ILE A 37 -13.96 12.00 0.70
CA ILE A 37 -14.97 11.69 -0.34
C ILE A 37 -15.40 12.93 -1.09
N LYS A 38 -15.58 14.06 -0.40
CA LYS A 38 -15.93 15.35 -1.01
C LYS A 38 -14.86 15.84 -2.00
N ASN A 39 -13.57 15.62 -1.68
CA ASN A 39 -12.44 16.05 -2.51
C ASN A 39 -11.86 14.89 -3.33
N LYS A 40 -12.67 13.86 -3.65
CA LYS A 40 -12.21 12.61 -4.29
C LYS A 40 -11.52 12.87 -5.62
N GLU A 41 -12.06 13.77 -6.43
CA GLU A 41 -11.54 14.04 -7.76
C GLU A 41 -10.17 14.73 -7.72
N GLU A 42 -10.04 15.77 -6.89
CA GLU A 42 -8.78 16.50 -6.71
C GLU A 42 -7.68 15.59 -6.14
N LEU A 43 -8.03 14.75 -5.18
CA LEU A 43 -7.10 13.77 -4.60
C LEU A 43 -6.68 12.72 -5.65
N ALA A 44 -7.59 12.28 -6.52
CA ALA A 44 -7.28 11.34 -7.60
C ALA A 44 -6.36 11.98 -8.64
N GLN A 45 -6.57 13.24 -9.01
CA GLN A 45 -5.69 13.97 -9.93
C GLN A 45 -4.28 14.14 -9.34
N ILE A 46 -4.16 14.57 -8.08
CA ILE A 46 -2.87 14.65 -7.38
C ILE A 46 -2.14 13.29 -7.45
N MET A 47 -2.84 12.21 -7.13
CA MET A 47 -2.26 10.86 -7.16
C MET A 47 -1.81 10.45 -8.56
N THR A 48 -2.63 10.66 -9.58
CA THR A 48 -2.29 10.34 -10.97
C THR A 48 -1.07 11.14 -11.44
N ILE A 49 -0.99 12.43 -11.10
CA ILE A 49 0.13 13.29 -11.50
C ILE A 49 1.44 12.84 -10.83
N GLU A 50 1.43 12.49 -9.54
CA GLU A 50 2.67 12.13 -8.84
C GLU A 50 3.10 10.67 -9.05
N GLN A 51 2.15 9.75 -9.26
CA GLN A 51 2.44 8.31 -9.32
C GLN A 51 2.35 7.74 -10.74
N GLY A 52 1.53 8.33 -11.61
CA GLY A 52 1.39 7.95 -13.01
C GLY A 52 0.25 6.95 -13.31
N LYS A 53 -0.42 6.38 -12.29
CA LYS A 53 -1.52 5.43 -12.54
C LYS A 53 -2.72 6.09 -13.23
N PRO A 54 -3.52 5.31 -14.00
CA PRO A 54 -4.73 5.82 -14.63
C PRO A 54 -5.69 6.47 -13.65
N ILE A 55 -6.31 7.59 -14.03
CA ILE A 55 -7.19 8.39 -13.17
C ILE A 55 -8.36 7.58 -12.60
N ASN A 56 -8.89 6.62 -13.37
CA ASN A 56 -9.96 5.74 -12.90
C ASN A 56 -9.50 4.83 -11.76
N GLU A 57 -8.25 4.37 -11.78
CA GLU A 57 -7.65 3.62 -10.68
C GLU A 57 -7.38 4.51 -9.46
N SER A 58 -6.93 5.74 -9.67
CA SER A 58 -6.75 6.73 -8.60
C SER A 58 -8.07 7.04 -7.90
N ARG A 59 -9.15 7.27 -8.66
CA ARG A 59 -10.51 7.44 -8.11
C ARG A 59 -10.95 6.22 -7.27
N GLY A 60 -10.63 5.03 -7.74
CA GLY A 60 -10.87 3.78 -7.02
C GLY A 60 -10.07 3.70 -5.72
N GLU A 61 -8.78 4.07 -5.76
CA GLU A 61 -7.92 4.06 -4.58
C GLU A 61 -8.35 5.06 -3.52
N ILE A 62 -8.76 6.28 -3.90
CA ILE A 62 -9.28 7.25 -2.93
C ILE A 62 -10.49 6.69 -2.18
N GLY A 63 -11.45 6.07 -2.89
CA GLY A 63 -12.58 5.40 -2.25
C GLY A 63 -12.16 4.25 -1.34
N TYR A 64 -11.23 3.42 -1.80
CA TYR A 64 -10.66 2.33 -1.00
C TYR A 64 -9.92 2.84 0.24
N GLY A 65 -9.09 3.88 0.09
CA GLY A 65 -8.41 4.50 1.23
C GLY A 65 -9.37 5.11 2.24
N ALA A 66 -10.43 5.77 1.78
CA ALA A 66 -11.46 6.35 2.62
C ALA A 66 -12.23 5.28 3.41
N SER A 67 -12.49 4.11 2.83
CA SER A 67 -13.20 3.01 3.51
C SER A 67 -12.51 2.52 4.78
N PHE A 68 -11.18 2.59 4.87
CA PHE A 68 -10.47 2.29 6.11
C PHE A 68 -10.78 3.31 7.20
N ILE A 69 -10.87 4.59 6.84
CA ILE A 69 -11.20 5.65 7.82
C ILE A 69 -12.63 5.47 8.31
N GLU A 70 -13.57 5.19 7.40
CA GLU A 70 -14.96 4.91 7.73
C GLU A 70 -15.05 3.72 8.69
N TRP A 71 -14.46 2.59 8.33
CA TRP A 71 -14.44 1.38 9.15
C TRP A 71 -13.90 1.65 10.55
N PHE A 72 -12.71 2.27 10.65
CA PHE A 72 -12.10 2.52 11.95
C PHE A 72 -12.75 3.66 12.73
N SER A 73 -13.51 4.55 12.11
CA SER A 73 -14.39 5.48 12.83
C SER A 73 -15.46 4.73 13.63
N GLU A 74 -16.02 3.67 13.06
CA GLU A 74 -16.97 2.81 13.72
C GLU A 74 -16.32 1.91 14.78
N GLU A 75 -15.18 1.28 14.44
CA GLU A 75 -14.41 0.40 15.32
C GLU A 75 -13.81 1.13 16.53
N ALA A 76 -13.59 2.45 16.46
CA ALA A 76 -13.15 3.25 17.60
C ALA A 76 -14.02 3.02 18.86
N LYS A 77 -15.31 2.79 18.66
CA LYS A 77 -16.31 2.58 19.73
C LYS A 77 -16.37 1.13 20.22
N ARG A 78 -15.65 0.19 19.57
CA ARG A 78 -15.67 -1.25 19.87
C ARG A 78 -14.33 -1.76 20.46
N VAL A 79 -13.48 -0.88 20.95
CA VAL A 79 -12.22 -1.25 21.62
C VAL A 79 -12.56 -1.68 23.06
N TYR A 80 -13.18 -2.85 23.18
CA TYR A 80 -13.57 -3.42 24.46
C TYR A 80 -12.38 -4.03 25.19
N GLY A 81 -12.50 -4.17 26.51
CA GLY A 81 -11.66 -5.03 27.32
C GLY A 81 -12.31 -6.40 27.53
N ASP A 82 -11.69 -7.22 28.38
CA ASP A 82 -12.16 -8.56 28.68
C ASP A 82 -12.29 -8.74 30.19
N THR A 83 -13.30 -9.49 30.62
CA THR A 83 -13.39 -10.01 31.99
C THR A 83 -13.20 -11.52 31.89
N ILE A 84 -12.10 -12.02 32.49
CA ILE A 84 -11.67 -13.40 32.36
C ILE A 84 -11.91 -14.10 33.71
N PRO A 85 -12.54 -15.27 33.74
CA PRO A 85 -12.63 -16.10 34.97
C PRO A 85 -11.24 -16.50 35.41
N ASP A 86 -10.95 -16.31 36.70
CA ASP A 86 -9.75 -16.83 37.34
C ASP A 86 -10.03 -18.27 37.84
N PRO A 87 -9.06 -19.19 37.79
CA PRO A 87 -9.22 -20.52 38.38
C PRO A 87 -9.42 -20.48 39.91
N MET A 88 -9.08 -19.36 40.56
CA MET A 88 -9.35 -19.11 41.96
C MET A 88 -10.68 -18.38 42.15
N THR A 89 -11.36 -18.60 43.24
CA THR A 89 -12.70 -18.01 43.48
C THR A 89 -12.65 -16.62 44.13
N ASP A 90 -11.49 -16.19 44.59
CA ASP A 90 -11.26 -14.97 45.37
C ASP A 90 -10.88 -13.75 44.55
N ARG A 91 -10.78 -13.88 43.20
CA ARG A 91 -10.36 -12.80 42.32
C ARG A 91 -11.05 -12.81 40.97
N ARG A 92 -10.93 -11.69 40.27
CA ARG A 92 -11.37 -11.52 38.86
C ARG A 92 -10.26 -10.86 38.07
N ILE A 93 -10.09 -11.28 36.83
CA ILE A 93 -9.13 -10.68 35.89
C ILE A 93 -9.88 -9.74 34.95
N VAL A 94 -9.45 -8.48 34.90
CA VAL A 94 -9.99 -7.47 34.00
C VAL A 94 -8.86 -7.01 33.08
N VAL A 95 -9.06 -7.09 31.77
CA VAL A 95 -8.13 -6.64 30.75
C VAL A 95 -8.64 -5.33 30.14
N LEU A 96 -7.83 -4.29 30.20
CA LEU A 96 -8.12 -2.99 29.56
C LEU A 96 -7.21 -2.80 28.36
N LYS A 97 -7.80 -2.41 27.22
CA LYS A 97 -7.05 -2.02 26.01
C LYS A 97 -6.72 -0.54 26.07
N GLN A 98 -5.44 -0.21 25.90
CA GLN A 98 -4.94 1.17 25.96
C GLN A 98 -4.11 1.51 24.73
N PRO A 99 -4.07 2.81 24.28
CA PRO A 99 -3.21 3.24 23.19
C PRO A 99 -1.73 3.07 23.56
N VAL A 100 -0.94 2.55 22.63
CA VAL A 100 0.48 2.23 22.88
C VAL A 100 1.38 3.47 22.90
N GLY A 101 0.95 4.60 22.35
CA GLY A 101 1.75 5.82 22.21
C GLY A 101 1.93 6.25 20.77
N VAL A 102 3.03 6.93 20.46
CA VAL A 102 3.34 7.41 19.12
C VAL A 102 3.56 6.24 18.15
N VAL A 103 2.90 6.30 17.00
CA VAL A 103 3.00 5.31 15.92
C VAL A 103 3.74 5.93 14.73
N ALA A 104 4.77 5.26 14.23
CA ALA A 104 5.40 5.58 12.96
C ALA A 104 4.75 4.78 11.82
N SER A 105 4.44 5.44 10.71
CA SER A 105 3.89 4.86 9.50
C SER A 105 4.82 5.16 8.32
N ILE A 106 5.41 4.14 7.72
CA ILE A 106 6.25 4.26 6.52
C ILE A 106 5.53 3.56 5.39
N THR A 107 5.26 4.27 4.29
CA THR A 107 4.38 3.79 3.22
C THR A 107 5.06 3.84 1.85
N PRO A 108 4.71 2.91 0.94
CA PRO A 108 5.24 2.86 -0.41
C PRO A 108 4.55 3.87 -1.33
N TRP A 109 5.06 3.97 -2.54
CA TRP A 109 4.58 4.88 -3.59
C TRP A 109 3.40 4.34 -4.41
N ASN A 110 3.18 3.03 -4.44
CA ASN A 110 2.24 2.39 -5.36
C ASN A 110 0.75 2.60 -5.03
N PHE A 111 0.42 2.78 -3.75
CA PHE A 111 -0.91 3.15 -3.27
C PHE A 111 -0.80 4.24 -2.21
N PRO A 112 -0.43 5.48 -2.62
CA PRO A 112 0.02 6.54 -1.71
C PRO A 112 -1.07 7.10 -0.79
N ASN A 113 -2.35 6.85 -1.09
CA ASN A 113 -3.47 7.19 -0.22
C ASN A 113 -3.85 6.02 0.67
N ALA A 114 -4.19 4.87 0.09
CA ALA A 114 -4.74 3.73 0.81
C ALA A 114 -3.74 3.12 1.81
N MET A 115 -2.44 3.11 1.51
CA MET A 115 -1.43 2.58 2.44
C MET A 115 -1.23 3.48 3.66
N ILE A 116 -1.52 4.78 3.54
CA ILE A 116 -1.50 5.71 4.67
C ILE A 116 -2.75 5.51 5.52
N THR A 117 -3.93 5.59 4.92
CA THR A 117 -5.19 5.56 5.67
C THR A 117 -5.39 4.26 6.44
N ARG A 118 -5.04 3.10 5.85
CA ARG A 118 -5.13 1.79 6.52
C ARG A 118 -4.20 1.63 7.74
N LYS A 119 -3.12 2.43 7.82
CA LYS A 119 -2.21 2.44 8.97
C LYS A 119 -2.60 3.51 10.00
N CYS A 120 -2.97 4.68 9.52
CA CYS A 120 -3.26 5.83 10.39
C CYS A 120 -4.64 5.74 11.03
N ALA A 121 -5.66 5.30 10.30
CA ALA A 121 -7.03 5.25 10.83
C ALA A 121 -7.14 4.38 12.10
N PRO A 122 -6.66 3.12 12.15
CA PRO A 122 -6.72 2.31 13.37
C PRO A 122 -5.90 2.92 14.51
N ALA A 123 -4.73 3.52 14.24
CA ALA A 123 -3.91 4.16 15.26
C ALA A 123 -4.65 5.36 15.89
N LEU A 124 -5.18 6.23 15.05
CA LEU A 124 -5.93 7.42 15.47
C LEU A 124 -7.22 7.04 16.21
N ALA A 125 -7.93 6.03 15.74
CA ALA A 125 -9.16 5.52 16.35
C ALA A 125 -8.97 5.12 17.82
N VAL A 126 -7.85 4.49 18.15
CA VAL A 126 -7.55 4.05 19.53
C VAL A 126 -6.83 5.10 20.37
N GLY A 127 -6.58 6.30 19.83
CA GLY A 127 -5.95 7.40 20.57
C GLY A 127 -4.43 7.46 20.46
N CYS A 128 -3.82 6.87 19.43
CA CYS A 128 -2.40 6.98 19.12
C CYS A 128 -2.15 8.08 18.08
N PRO A 129 -1.28 9.06 18.32
CA PRO A 129 -0.83 9.99 17.28
C PRO A 129 0.12 9.30 16.31
N VAL A 130 0.21 9.84 15.08
CA VAL A 130 0.95 9.20 14.00
C VAL A 130 1.96 10.16 13.37
N VAL A 131 3.14 9.63 13.07
CA VAL A 131 4.17 10.26 12.23
C VAL A 131 4.29 9.45 10.95
N ILE A 132 4.00 10.06 9.81
CA ILE A 132 3.96 9.43 8.49
C ILE A 132 5.21 9.81 7.71
N LYS A 133 5.89 8.81 7.17
CA LYS A 133 6.91 8.97 6.13
C LYS A 133 6.37 8.36 4.83
N PRO A 134 5.80 9.16 3.91
CA PRO A 134 5.39 8.67 2.60
C PRO A 134 6.61 8.36 1.74
N ALA A 135 6.42 7.62 0.65
CA ALA A 135 7.47 7.45 -0.35
C ALA A 135 7.91 8.81 -0.92
N SER A 136 9.18 8.89 -1.31
CA SER A 136 9.75 10.14 -1.84
C SER A 136 9.17 10.51 -3.20
N GLN A 137 8.72 9.52 -3.96
CA GLN A 137 8.10 9.69 -5.27
C GLN A 137 6.67 10.23 -5.19
N THR A 138 5.96 9.98 -4.07
CA THR A 138 4.52 10.30 -3.94
C THR A 138 4.20 10.99 -2.61
N PRO A 139 4.77 12.17 -2.34
CA PRO A 139 4.55 12.87 -1.07
C PRO A 139 3.23 13.66 -1.04
N PHE A 140 2.70 14.10 -2.19
CA PHE A 140 1.59 15.04 -2.25
C PHE A 140 0.26 14.41 -1.81
N SER A 141 0.02 13.13 -2.11
CA SER A 141 -1.13 12.40 -1.56
C SER A 141 -1.15 12.41 -0.03
N ALA A 142 0.02 12.23 0.62
CA ALA A 142 0.13 12.28 2.07
C ALA A 142 -0.12 13.68 2.63
N LEU A 143 0.42 14.71 1.98
CA LEU A 143 0.24 16.11 2.39
C LEU A 143 -1.21 16.56 2.25
N ALA A 144 -1.89 16.17 1.16
CA ALA A 144 -3.31 16.43 0.97
C ALA A 144 -4.18 15.76 2.04
N LEU A 145 -3.90 14.49 2.37
CA LEU A 145 -4.57 13.79 3.47
C LEU A 145 -4.38 14.51 4.81
N ALA A 146 -3.17 15.03 5.09
CA ALA A 146 -2.88 15.77 6.31
C ALA A 146 -3.63 17.10 6.37
N ALA A 147 -3.73 17.83 5.26
CA ALA A 147 -4.51 19.07 5.18
C ALA A 147 -6.00 18.81 5.48
N LEU A 148 -6.59 17.76 4.89
CA LEU A 148 -7.97 17.38 5.19
C LEU A 148 -8.15 16.87 6.63
N ALA A 149 -7.13 16.25 7.22
CA ALA A 149 -7.17 15.87 8.63
C ALA A 149 -7.18 17.11 9.56
N GLU A 150 -6.42 18.13 9.25
CA GLU A 150 -6.46 19.40 9.98
C GLU A 150 -7.85 20.05 9.89
N GLU A 151 -8.45 20.10 8.70
CA GLU A 151 -9.83 20.56 8.47
C GLU A 151 -10.87 19.73 9.23
N ALA A 152 -10.66 18.42 9.33
CA ALA A 152 -11.52 17.51 10.10
C ALA A 152 -11.49 17.80 11.61
N GLY A 153 -10.47 18.49 12.11
CA GLY A 153 -10.34 18.90 13.50
C GLY A 153 -9.46 17.97 14.34
N PHE A 154 -8.53 17.25 13.73
CA PHE A 154 -7.47 16.60 14.51
C PHE A 154 -6.64 17.65 15.24
N PRO A 155 -6.34 17.47 16.54
CA PRO A 155 -5.45 18.36 17.26
C PRO A 155 -4.06 18.43 16.60
N LYS A 156 -3.43 19.60 16.67
CA LYS A 156 -2.06 19.79 16.13
C LYS A 156 -1.10 18.78 16.74
N GLY A 157 -0.31 18.14 15.88
CA GLY A 157 0.64 17.10 16.26
C GLY A 157 0.05 15.68 16.33
N THR A 158 -1.27 15.50 16.22
CA THR A 158 -1.88 14.15 16.21
C THR A 158 -1.54 13.39 14.92
N LEU A 159 -1.46 14.09 13.78
CA LEU A 159 -1.03 13.53 12.51
C LEU A 159 0.08 14.43 11.94
N ASN A 160 1.23 13.84 11.64
CA ASN A 160 2.41 14.53 11.16
C ASN A 160 2.94 13.84 9.90
N VAL A 161 3.29 14.60 8.87
CA VAL A 161 3.90 14.07 7.64
C VAL A 161 5.33 14.59 7.55
N ILE A 162 6.29 13.70 7.28
CA ILE A 162 7.70 14.02 7.09
C ILE A 162 8.16 13.55 5.75
N THR A 163 8.77 14.43 4.97
CA THR A 163 9.43 14.12 3.70
C THR A 163 10.94 14.29 3.84
N GLY A 164 11.73 13.63 3.00
CA GLY A 164 13.17 13.71 2.99
C GLY A 164 13.84 12.35 2.81
N LYS A 165 15.13 12.28 3.13
CA LYS A 165 15.96 11.09 2.91
C LYS A 165 15.44 9.90 3.73
N ALA A 166 15.04 8.84 3.01
CA ALA A 166 14.33 7.71 3.57
C ALA A 166 15.13 6.98 4.66
N SER A 167 16.45 6.80 4.46
CA SER A 167 17.33 6.13 5.44
C SER A 167 17.41 6.90 6.75
N GLU A 168 17.58 8.21 6.71
CA GLU A 168 17.73 9.05 7.91
C GLU A 168 16.43 9.13 8.72
N ILE A 169 15.29 9.29 8.01
CA ILE A 169 13.97 9.32 8.65
C ILE A 169 13.63 7.94 9.22
N GLY A 170 13.86 6.88 8.43
CA GLY A 170 13.60 5.50 8.84
C GLY A 170 14.40 5.10 10.07
N ASP A 171 15.67 5.50 10.12
CA ASP A 171 16.54 5.26 11.27
C ASP A 171 16.03 5.92 12.54
N GLU A 172 15.68 7.19 12.47
CA GLU A 172 15.14 7.93 13.61
C GLU A 172 13.79 7.33 14.08
N LEU A 173 12.88 7.00 13.16
CA LEU A 173 11.60 6.38 13.49
C LEU A 173 11.77 4.99 14.12
N ALA A 174 12.75 4.21 13.65
CA ALA A 174 13.00 2.86 14.13
C ALA A 174 13.71 2.84 15.50
N THR A 175 14.62 3.77 15.75
CA THR A 175 15.46 3.75 16.97
C THR A 175 14.94 4.64 18.09
N ASN A 176 14.13 5.66 17.79
CA ASN A 176 13.65 6.60 18.80
C ASN A 176 12.72 5.92 19.83
N PRO A 177 13.01 6.02 21.14
CA PRO A 177 12.24 5.33 22.18
C PRO A 177 10.83 5.89 22.40
N ILE A 178 10.54 7.11 21.94
CA ILE A 178 9.20 7.71 22.01
C ILE A 178 8.24 6.98 21.06
N VAL A 179 8.75 6.51 19.91
CA VAL A 179 7.97 5.72 18.95
C VAL A 179 7.75 4.33 19.53
N ARG A 180 6.50 3.95 19.75
CA ARG A 180 6.10 2.68 20.39
C ARG A 180 5.69 1.59 19.40
N LYS A 181 5.31 1.99 18.20
CA LYS A 181 4.98 1.07 17.11
C LYS A 181 5.50 1.63 15.78
N LEU A 182 6.06 0.76 14.96
CA LEU A 182 6.38 1.06 13.57
C LEU A 182 5.53 0.16 12.66
N SER A 183 4.80 0.78 11.73
CA SER A 183 4.05 0.10 10.67
C SER A 183 4.69 0.43 9.33
N PHE A 184 5.18 -0.56 8.65
CA PHE A 184 5.91 -0.44 7.39
C PHE A 184 5.18 -1.20 6.27
N THR A 185 5.17 -0.63 5.08
CA THR A 185 4.88 -1.34 3.82
C THR A 185 5.94 -0.94 2.81
N GLY A 186 6.58 -1.93 2.19
CA GLY A 186 7.64 -1.74 1.20
C GLY A 186 8.38 -3.04 0.90
N SER A 187 9.63 -2.94 0.44
CA SER A 187 10.43 -4.11 0.10
C SER A 187 10.80 -4.96 1.33
N THR A 188 10.97 -6.25 1.10
CA THR A 188 11.39 -7.22 2.14
C THR A 188 12.76 -6.85 2.72
N GLU A 189 13.67 -6.40 1.89
CA GLU A 189 15.02 -5.96 2.30
C GLU A 189 14.95 -4.82 3.33
N ILE A 190 14.26 -3.75 3.01
CA ILE A 190 14.10 -2.61 3.93
C ILE A 190 13.32 -3.01 5.18
N GLY A 191 12.32 -3.88 5.05
CA GLY A 191 11.58 -4.44 6.20
C GLY A 191 12.50 -5.16 7.19
N LYS A 192 13.43 -5.99 6.71
CA LYS A 192 14.44 -6.67 7.54
C LYS A 192 15.33 -5.67 8.28
N ILE A 193 15.82 -4.63 7.59
CA ILE A 193 16.65 -3.57 8.19
C ILE A 193 15.88 -2.83 9.30
N LEU A 194 14.64 -2.43 9.03
CA LEU A 194 13.82 -1.73 10.01
C LEU A 194 13.47 -2.60 11.21
N LEU A 195 13.17 -3.88 10.99
CA LEU A 195 12.90 -4.84 12.06
C LEU A 195 14.11 -4.98 12.99
N GLN A 196 15.31 -5.13 12.42
CA GLN A 196 16.55 -5.19 13.18
C GLN A 196 16.76 -3.92 14.03
N LYS A 197 16.54 -2.72 13.46
CA LYS A 197 16.67 -1.45 14.19
C LYS A 197 15.64 -1.28 15.29
N CYS A 198 14.41 -1.76 15.07
CA CYS A 198 13.34 -1.73 16.07
C CYS A 198 13.61 -2.63 17.29
N SER A 199 14.41 -3.68 17.13
CA SER A 199 14.70 -4.65 18.20
C SER A 199 15.36 -4.00 19.41
N GLY A 200 16.20 -2.97 19.20
CA GLY A 200 16.89 -2.26 20.29
C GLY A 200 15.97 -1.55 21.30
N THR A 201 14.71 -1.28 20.92
CA THR A 201 13.71 -0.68 21.83
C THR A 201 12.52 -1.61 22.09
N VAL A 202 12.55 -2.83 21.53
CA VAL A 202 11.47 -3.83 21.65
C VAL A 202 10.10 -3.24 21.27
N LYS A 203 10.07 -2.29 20.31
CA LYS A 203 8.81 -1.66 19.88
C LYS A 203 7.97 -2.64 19.07
N LYS A 204 6.67 -2.45 19.09
CA LYS A 204 5.75 -3.22 18.25
C LYS A 204 6.00 -2.90 16.78
N VAL A 205 6.01 -3.92 15.93
CA VAL A 205 6.16 -3.76 14.48
C VAL A 205 5.02 -4.44 13.74
N SER A 206 4.66 -3.88 12.57
CA SER A 206 3.81 -4.52 11.58
C SER A 206 4.48 -4.31 10.23
N MET A 207 4.81 -5.41 9.55
CA MET A 207 5.53 -5.41 8.29
C MET A 207 4.62 -5.97 7.21
N GLU A 208 4.32 -5.15 6.20
CA GLU A 208 3.66 -5.53 4.97
C GLU A 208 4.70 -5.46 3.86
N LEU A 209 5.03 -6.59 3.28
CA LEU A 209 6.19 -6.73 2.42
C LEU A 209 5.77 -7.14 1.00
N GLY A 210 6.74 -7.37 0.13
CA GLY A 210 6.48 -7.88 -1.20
C GLY A 210 5.86 -9.27 -1.19
N GLY A 211 5.34 -9.68 -2.32
CA GLY A 211 4.73 -10.97 -2.49
C GLY A 211 4.73 -11.41 -3.94
N HIS A 212 4.49 -12.70 -4.17
CA HIS A 212 4.47 -13.31 -5.49
C HIS A 212 3.37 -14.37 -5.56
N ALA A 213 2.12 -13.91 -5.62
CA ALA A 213 0.97 -14.78 -5.61
C ALA A 213 0.91 -15.64 -6.89
N PRO A 214 0.67 -16.96 -6.79
CA PRO A 214 0.34 -17.78 -7.94
C PRO A 214 -1.12 -17.57 -8.35
N PHE A 215 -1.38 -17.54 -9.67
CA PHE A 215 -2.71 -17.59 -10.25
C PHE A 215 -2.88 -18.95 -10.93
N ILE A 216 -3.86 -19.75 -10.51
CA ILE A 216 -4.00 -21.14 -10.94
C ILE A 216 -5.31 -21.31 -11.70
N VAL A 217 -5.24 -21.85 -12.93
CA VAL A 217 -6.39 -22.12 -13.79
C VAL A 217 -6.49 -23.64 -14.03
N PHE A 218 -7.54 -24.24 -13.48
CA PHE A 218 -7.84 -25.67 -13.66
C PHE A 218 -8.66 -25.91 -14.95
N ASN A 219 -8.71 -27.17 -15.39
CA ASN A 219 -9.39 -27.56 -16.63
C ASN A 219 -10.90 -27.31 -16.65
N ASP A 220 -11.52 -27.23 -15.48
CA ASP A 220 -12.96 -26.99 -15.29
C ASP A 220 -13.30 -25.50 -15.04
N ALA A 221 -12.30 -24.61 -15.09
CA ALA A 221 -12.51 -23.20 -14.93
C ALA A 221 -13.27 -22.60 -16.13
N ASN A 222 -14.10 -21.58 -15.87
CA ASN A 222 -14.59 -20.71 -16.93
C ASN A 222 -13.44 -19.83 -17.43
N ILE A 223 -12.98 -20.08 -18.65
CA ILE A 223 -11.80 -19.40 -19.20
C ILE A 223 -12.00 -17.88 -19.34
N ASN A 224 -13.20 -17.41 -19.66
CA ASN A 224 -13.46 -15.97 -19.76
C ASN A 224 -13.33 -15.29 -18.40
N ASP A 225 -13.87 -15.90 -17.34
CA ASP A 225 -13.76 -15.38 -15.98
C ASP A 225 -12.31 -15.47 -15.49
N ALA A 226 -11.58 -16.53 -15.82
CA ALA A 226 -10.17 -16.69 -15.49
C ALA A 226 -9.31 -15.60 -16.14
N VAL A 227 -9.55 -15.30 -17.43
CA VAL A 227 -8.86 -14.20 -18.14
C VAL A 227 -9.19 -12.84 -17.52
N ALA A 228 -10.46 -12.55 -17.24
CA ALA A 228 -10.85 -11.30 -16.58
C ALA A 228 -10.20 -11.17 -15.20
N GLY A 229 -10.15 -12.24 -14.42
CA GLY A 229 -9.46 -12.28 -13.13
C GLY A 229 -7.95 -12.06 -13.24
N ALA A 230 -7.30 -12.67 -14.25
CA ALA A 230 -5.87 -12.50 -14.51
C ALA A 230 -5.55 -11.04 -14.90
N MET A 231 -6.35 -10.42 -15.78
CA MET A 231 -6.24 -9.01 -16.14
C MET A 231 -6.31 -8.11 -14.89
N GLN A 232 -7.32 -8.33 -14.07
CA GLN A 232 -7.56 -7.55 -12.85
C GLN A 232 -6.45 -7.73 -11.80
N SER A 233 -5.94 -8.96 -11.66
CA SER A 233 -4.87 -9.28 -10.72
C SER A 233 -3.52 -8.73 -11.16
N LYS A 234 -3.18 -8.81 -12.46
CA LYS A 234 -1.84 -8.48 -12.95
C LYS A 234 -1.67 -7.03 -13.37
N PHE A 235 -2.63 -6.44 -14.10
CA PHE A 235 -2.39 -5.18 -14.79
C PHE A 235 -2.84 -3.93 -14.02
N ARG A 236 -3.50 -4.09 -12.88
CA ARG A 236 -3.81 -2.96 -11.99
C ARG A 236 -2.53 -2.21 -11.61
N ASN A 237 -2.56 -0.89 -11.70
CA ASN A 237 -1.42 -0.01 -11.44
C ASN A 237 -0.16 -0.40 -12.26
N THR A 238 -0.37 -0.78 -13.51
CA THR A 238 0.70 -1.23 -14.42
C THR A 238 1.48 -2.43 -13.86
N GLY A 239 0.82 -3.29 -13.05
CA GLY A 239 1.44 -4.43 -12.39
C GLY A 239 2.26 -4.09 -11.15
N GLN A 240 2.32 -2.84 -10.74
CA GLN A 240 3.14 -2.36 -9.62
C GLN A 240 2.42 -2.53 -8.27
N THR A 241 2.05 -3.77 -7.94
CA THR A 241 1.32 -4.09 -6.70
C THR A 241 1.93 -5.28 -5.98
N CYS A 242 1.96 -5.23 -4.64
CA CYS A 242 2.46 -6.31 -3.78
C CYS A 242 1.61 -7.59 -3.82
N VAL A 243 0.40 -7.52 -4.35
CA VAL A 243 -0.56 -8.63 -4.46
C VAL A 243 -0.74 -9.12 -5.90
N CYS A 244 0.09 -8.65 -6.84
CA CYS A 244 0.04 -9.13 -8.23
C CYS A 244 0.37 -10.61 -8.33
N ALA A 245 -0.39 -11.31 -9.17
CA ALA A 245 -0.02 -12.62 -9.65
C ALA A 245 0.93 -12.48 -10.84
N ASN A 246 2.22 -12.69 -10.62
CA ASN A 246 3.21 -12.67 -11.70
C ASN A 246 3.38 -14.05 -12.35
N ARG A 247 3.06 -15.13 -11.64
CA ARG A 247 3.09 -16.51 -12.12
C ARG A 247 1.68 -17.03 -12.32
N ILE A 248 1.35 -17.36 -13.58
CA ILE A 248 0.04 -17.88 -13.97
C ILE A 248 0.23 -19.33 -14.39
N TYR A 249 -0.30 -20.26 -13.60
CA TYR A 249 -0.26 -21.70 -13.84
C TYR A 249 -1.57 -22.15 -14.48
N VAL A 250 -1.50 -22.63 -15.70
CA VAL A 250 -2.67 -23.06 -16.46
C VAL A 250 -2.53 -24.53 -16.80
N GLN A 251 -3.53 -25.35 -16.48
CA GLN A 251 -3.52 -26.77 -16.86
C GLN A 251 -3.48 -26.92 -18.37
N GLU A 252 -2.76 -27.94 -18.85
CA GLU A 252 -2.42 -28.16 -20.25
C GLU A 252 -3.63 -28.10 -21.19
N LYS A 253 -4.74 -28.76 -20.83
CA LYS A 253 -5.95 -28.84 -21.69
C LYS A 253 -6.59 -27.47 -22.01
N VAL A 254 -6.43 -26.49 -21.16
CA VAL A 254 -7.03 -25.15 -21.32
C VAL A 254 -5.99 -24.05 -21.57
N HIS A 255 -4.71 -24.41 -21.59
CA HIS A 255 -3.60 -23.47 -21.70
C HIS A 255 -3.65 -22.65 -23.00
N GLU A 256 -3.85 -23.30 -24.14
CA GLU A 256 -3.87 -22.62 -25.44
C GLU A 256 -5.04 -21.63 -25.55
N GLU A 257 -6.25 -22.04 -25.14
CA GLU A 257 -7.42 -21.19 -25.13
C GLU A 257 -7.24 -20.00 -24.19
N PHE A 258 -6.75 -20.25 -22.97
CA PHE A 258 -6.48 -19.19 -21.98
C PHE A 258 -5.46 -18.18 -22.52
N CYS A 259 -4.30 -18.65 -23.03
CA CYS A 259 -3.26 -17.78 -23.56
C CYS A 259 -3.75 -16.92 -24.70
N LYS A 260 -4.49 -17.51 -25.65
CA LYS A 260 -5.07 -16.76 -26.78
C LYS A 260 -5.96 -15.61 -26.29
N LYS A 261 -6.94 -15.91 -25.44
CA LYS A 261 -7.88 -14.91 -24.92
C LYS A 261 -7.18 -13.87 -24.05
N PHE A 262 -6.19 -14.27 -23.27
CA PHE A 262 -5.45 -13.36 -22.40
C PHE A 262 -4.61 -12.37 -23.23
N ILE A 263 -3.94 -12.83 -24.29
CA ILE A 263 -3.23 -11.98 -25.25
C ILE A 263 -4.20 -11.02 -25.96
N GLU A 264 -5.38 -11.48 -26.37
CA GLU A 264 -6.40 -10.62 -26.97
C GLU A 264 -6.83 -9.48 -26.02
N GLU A 265 -7.05 -9.77 -24.74
CA GLU A 265 -7.42 -8.73 -23.78
C GLU A 265 -6.25 -7.77 -23.48
N VAL A 266 -5.03 -8.27 -23.32
CA VAL A 266 -3.84 -7.43 -23.10
C VAL A 266 -3.57 -6.52 -24.30
N SER A 267 -3.81 -7.00 -25.53
CA SER A 267 -3.61 -6.19 -26.74
C SER A 267 -4.55 -4.98 -26.84
N LYS A 268 -5.67 -4.98 -26.12
CA LYS A 268 -6.62 -3.85 -26.05
C LYS A 268 -6.21 -2.77 -25.06
N MET A 269 -5.21 -3.03 -24.22
CA MET A 269 -4.75 -2.06 -23.23
C MET A 269 -4.14 -0.84 -23.90
N LYS A 270 -4.60 0.33 -23.49
CA LYS A 270 -4.06 1.62 -23.94
C LYS A 270 -3.03 2.13 -22.93
N VAL A 271 -1.81 2.28 -23.40
CA VAL A 271 -0.69 2.81 -22.60
C VAL A 271 -0.58 4.31 -22.85
N GLY A 272 -0.49 5.12 -21.78
CA GLY A 272 -0.34 6.56 -21.94
C GLY A 272 -0.48 7.34 -20.63
N ASP A 273 -0.63 8.66 -20.76
CA ASP A 273 -0.83 9.57 -19.64
C ASP A 273 -2.06 9.15 -18.81
N GLY A 274 -1.85 8.97 -17.51
CA GLY A 274 -2.89 8.53 -16.57
C GLY A 274 -4.07 9.51 -16.46
N LEU A 275 -3.91 10.78 -16.77
CA LEU A 275 -5.01 11.76 -16.78
C LEU A 275 -5.99 11.56 -17.94
N ASN A 276 -5.57 10.89 -19.01
CA ASN A 276 -6.49 10.50 -20.08
C ASN A 276 -7.31 9.28 -19.66
N GLU A 277 -8.61 9.43 -19.50
CA GLU A 277 -9.54 8.38 -19.03
C GLU A 277 -9.59 7.13 -19.92
N GLU A 278 -9.15 7.23 -21.18
CA GLU A 278 -9.08 6.11 -22.11
C GLU A 278 -7.88 5.19 -21.84
N ASN A 279 -6.85 5.68 -21.16
CA ASN A 279 -5.66 4.90 -20.88
C ASN A 279 -5.87 3.97 -19.69
N SER A 280 -5.47 2.72 -19.86
CA SER A 280 -5.59 1.66 -18.85
C SER A 280 -4.25 1.26 -18.24
N SER A 281 -3.13 1.80 -18.73
CA SER A 281 -1.79 1.55 -18.20
C SER A 281 -0.98 2.84 -18.24
N GLY A 282 -0.43 3.23 -17.08
CA GLY A 282 0.48 4.37 -16.92
C GLY A 282 1.96 3.97 -17.07
N PRO A 283 2.90 4.88 -16.72
CA PRO A 283 4.34 4.60 -16.70
C PRO A 283 4.73 3.73 -15.49
N MET A 284 5.92 3.17 -15.54
CA MET A 284 6.64 2.72 -14.35
C MET A 284 7.01 3.92 -13.48
N ILE A 285 7.12 3.73 -12.17
CA ILE A 285 7.34 4.83 -11.23
C ILE A 285 8.65 5.59 -11.48
N ASP A 286 9.70 4.89 -11.90
CA ASP A 286 11.02 5.45 -12.18
C ASP A 286 11.81 4.57 -13.16
N GLU A 287 12.96 5.09 -13.63
CA GLU A 287 13.85 4.39 -14.56
C GLU A 287 14.44 3.12 -13.95
N HIS A 288 14.70 3.11 -12.63
CA HIS A 288 15.22 1.92 -11.95
C HIS A 288 14.22 0.76 -12.03
N SER A 289 12.93 1.04 -11.76
CA SER A 289 11.86 0.05 -11.88
C SER A 289 11.67 -0.43 -13.32
N LEU A 290 11.83 0.46 -14.30
CA LEU A 290 11.78 0.11 -15.71
C LEU A 290 12.92 -0.82 -16.11
N SER A 291 14.17 -0.48 -15.73
CA SER A 291 15.35 -1.32 -15.99
C SER A 291 15.21 -2.70 -15.33
N LYS A 292 14.64 -2.77 -14.14
CA LYS A 292 14.38 -4.05 -13.47
C LYS A 292 13.41 -4.94 -14.26
N VAL A 293 12.37 -4.35 -14.86
CA VAL A 293 11.45 -5.10 -15.75
C VAL A 293 12.18 -5.61 -16.98
N GLU A 294 13.06 -4.80 -17.59
CA GLU A 294 13.88 -5.21 -18.74
C GLU A 294 14.77 -6.40 -18.37
N GLU A 295 15.51 -6.30 -17.25
CA GLU A 295 16.35 -7.40 -16.74
C GLU A 295 15.54 -8.70 -16.57
N HIS A 296 14.33 -8.63 -16.00
CA HIS A 296 13.48 -9.79 -15.80
C HIS A 296 13.00 -10.42 -17.13
N VAL A 297 12.67 -9.59 -18.12
CA VAL A 297 12.26 -10.09 -19.44
C VAL A 297 13.44 -10.72 -20.17
N GLU A 298 14.62 -10.08 -20.15
CA GLU A 298 15.84 -10.61 -20.75
C GLU A 298 16.27 -11.93 -20.11
N ASP A 299 16.27 -11.99 -18.77
CA ASP A 299 16.58 -13.21 -18.01
C ASP A 299 15.64 -14.34 -18.40
N ALA A 300 14.34 -14.10 -18.42
CA ALA A 300 13.35 -15.10 -18.82
C ALA A 300 13.59 -15.63 -20.24
N ILE A 301 13.92 -14.75 -21.19
CA ILE A 301 14.23 -15.13 -22.58
C ILE A 301 15.49 -16.01 -22.63
N GLN A 302 16.53 -15.69 -21.84
CA GLN A 302 17.74 -16.49 -21.74
C GLN A 302 17.45 -17.91 -21.24
N TYR A 303 16.45 -18.08 -20.36
CA TYR A 303 15.96 -19.38 -19.88
C TYR A 303 14.91 -20.04 -20.79
N GLY A 304 14.70 -19.50 -21.99
CA GLY A 304 13.88 -20.12 -23.03
C GLY A 304 12.41 -19.67 -23.06
N ALA A 305 12.04 -18.64 -22.33
CA ALA A 305 10.72 -18.03 -22.44
C ALA A 305 10.48 -17.41 -23.82
N LYS A 306 9.23 -17.41 -24.24
CA LYS A 306 8.80 -16.76 -25.48
C LYS A 306 7.97 -15.53 -25.16
N VAL A 307 8.28 -14.42 -25.80
CA VAL A 307 7.48 -13.19 -25.70
C VAL A 307 6.23 -13.39 -26.56
N ALA A 308 5.07 -13.50 -25.91
CA ALA A 308 3.79 -13.65 -26.60
C ALA A 308 3.21 -12.28 -27.02
N ILE A 309 3.44 -11.23 -26.22
CA ILE A 309 3.10 -9.83 -26.51
C ILE A 309 3.99 -8.91 -25.66
N GLY A 310 4.29 -7.70 -26.16
CA GLY A 310 5.09 -6.68 -25.44
C GLY A 310 6.58 -6.99 -25.44
N GLY A 311 7.20 -6.93 -24.27
CA GLY A 311 8.61 -7.30 -24.05
C GLY A 311 9.60 -6.18 -24.34
N SER A 312 9.16 -4.93 -24.49
CA SER A 312 10.06 -3.79 -24.74
C SER A 312 9.48 -2.47 -24.24
N ARG A 313 10.31 -1.44 -24.19
CA ARG A 313 9.86 -0.06 -23.89
C ARG A 313 8.79 0.37 -24.89
N HIS A 314 7.83 1.12 -24.42
CA HIS A 314 6.77 1.66 -25.26
C HIS A 314 7.28 2.83 -26.10
N ALA A 315 6.70 3.04 -27.30
CA ALA A 315 7.10 4.10 -28.22
C ALA A 315 6.93 5.54 -27.68
N LEU A 316 6.15 5.73 -26.62
CA LEU A 316 6.03 7.00 -25.88
C LEU A 316 7.35 7.43 -25.21
N GLY A 317 8.30 6.51 -25.03
CA GLY A 317 9.56 6.79 -24.32
C GLY A 317 9.35 6.95 -22.80
N MET A 318 10.25 7.71 -22.15
CA MET A 318 10.28 7.87 -20.70
C MET A 318 10.17 6.50 -19.98
N ASN A 319 9.34 6.40 -18.96
CA ASN A 319 9.19 5.18 -18.17
C ASN A 319 8.03 4.26 -18.64
N PHE A 320 7.56 4.39 -19.87
CA PHE A 320 6.50 3.54 -20.40
C PHE A 320 7.04 2.23 -20.93
N TYR A 321 6.45 1.13 -20.48
CA TYR A 321 6.74 -0.24 -20.92
C TYR A 321 5.49 -0.88 -21.49
N GLN A 322 5.65 -1.75 -22.48
CA GLN A 322 4.52 -2.47 -23.07
C GLN A 322 3.97 -3.51 -22.09
N PRO A 323 2.64 -3.65 -21.94
CA PRO A 323 2.06 -4.79 -21.26
C PRO A 323 2.58 -6.09 -21.85
N THR A 324 3.15 -6.97 -21.01
CA THR A 324 3.96 -8.09 -21.46
C THR A 324 3.43 -9.42 -20.94
N ILE A 325 3.35 -10.40 -21.84
CA ILE A 325 3.09 -11.82 -21.51
C ILE A 325 4.25 -12.64 -22.02
N LEU A 326 4.83 -13.43 -21.12
CA LEU A 326 5.83 -14.46 -21.44
C LEU A 326 5.22 -15.83 -21.28
N THR A 327 5.55 -16.75 -22.17
CA THR A 327 5.11 -18.16 -22.12
C THR A 327 6.31 -19.10 -22.10
N CYS A 328 6.06 -20.37 -21.82
CA CYS A 328 7.10 -21.41 -21.74
C CYS A 328 8.10 -21.24 -20.57
N LEU A 329 7.69 -20.59 -19.49
CA LEU A 329 8.42 -20.56 -18.23
C LEU A 329 8.14 -21.86 -17.45
N LEU A 330 8.78 -22.96 -17.83
CA LEU A 330 8.62 -24.25 -17.16
C LEU A 330 9.39 -24.32 -15.84
N TYR A 331 10.42 -23.49 -15.69
CA TYR A 331 11.22 -23.39 -14.48
C TYR A 331 11.37 -21.93 -14.11
N THR A 332 11.28 -21.65 -12.83
CA THR A 332 11.42 -20.30 -12.27
C THR A 332 12.84 -19.79 -12.53
N SER A 333 12.97 -18.74 -13.33
CA SER A 333 14.13 -17.87 -13.27
C SER A 333 14.10 -17.10 -11.94
N ASP A 334 15.24 -16.57 -11.49
CA ASP A 334 15.32 -15.72 -10.29
C ASP A 334 14.37 -14.51 -10.39
N ALA A 335 14.07 -14.05 -11.61
CA ALA A 335 13.08 -13.02 -11.91
C ALA A 335 11.66 -13.34 -11.38
N ALA A 336 11.30 -14.62 -11.25
CA ALA A 336 10.00 -15.04 -10.73
C ALA A 336 9.93 -15.03 -9.19
N ASP A 337 11.06 -15.04 -8.51
CA ASP A 337 11.15 -15.17 -7.06
C ASP A 337 11.47 -13.85 -6.35
N GLU A 338 11.81 -12.80 -7.10
CA GLU A 338 12.01 -11.48 -6.53
C GLU A 338 10.69 -10.74 -6.33
N THR A 339 10.49 -10.29 -5.11
CA THR A 339 9.37 -9.43 -4.74
C THR A 339 9.66 -7.99 -5.13
N VAL A 340 8.82 -7.41 -5.97
CA VAL A 340 8.87 -6.00 -6.36
C VAL A 340 8.43 -5.10 -5.21
#